data_0fa6a9eb855dbad0f3601d664686d566
#
_entry.id   0fa6a9eb855dbad0f3601d664686d566
#
_cell.length_a   1.000
_cell.length_b   1.000
_cell.length_c   1.000
_cell.angle_alpha   90.00
_cell.angle_beta   90.00
_cell.angle_gamma   90.00
#
_symmetry.space_group_name_H-M   'P 1'
#
loop_
_entity.id
_entity.type
_entity.pdbx_description
1 polymer ?
#
loop_
_entity_poly.entity_id
_entity_poly.type
_entity_poly.pdbx_seq_one_letter_code
_entity_poly.pdbx_strand_id
1 'polypeptide(L)'
;MNKFTVFNIILLYIFSTVSIVSQNTATYDITFTSVWNEVDHNSVPVGGHWSKLVGATHKTNNIFLQIGNLASTGIKNIAESGDNAVFNTEVSTEITNGEADQYINGSNLGTATGNILIPNLVVTNDFPLLTLISMIAPSPDWIISINSYNLLDTGNNWKTSETIDVFAYDAGTDSGTDYSSSNIVTNPFEAISMISGFPINGNKMGTLTITLKTLSITDEPPFDQIKIFPNPVSDGNIHISNLYNISINKAEIFNVIGLKIKSFNQIENKTPLILDIHYLPKGIYILKLTDDGNNSLIRKFLIE
;
A
#
# COMPACT_ATOMS: atom_id res chain seq x y z
N MET A 1 -36.81 40.21 54.49
CA MET A 1 -35.58 39.37 54.38
C MET A 1 -35.77 38.44 53.22
N ASN A 2 -35.18 38.80 52.04
CA ASN A 2 -35.27 38.01 50.84
C ASN A 2 -34.08 37.11 50.76
N LYS A 3 -34.32 35.78 50.67
CA LYS A 3 -33.27 34.80 50.43
C LYS A 3 -33.10 34.64 48.92
N PHE A 4 -31.96 35.11 48.38
CA PHE A 4 -31.51 34.80 47.03
C PHE A 4 -30.93 33.39 46.99
N THR A 5 -31.56 32.48 46.25
CA THR A 5 -31.02 31.17 45.95
C THR A 5 -30.15 31.28 44.69
N VAL A 6 -28.85 31.14 44.82
CA VAL A 6 -27.89 31.09 43.70
C VAL A 6 -27.94 29.69 43.10
N PHE A 7 -28.39 29.61 41.86
CA PHE A 7 -28.42 28.37 41.07
C PHE A 7 -27.09 28.26 40.33
N ASN A 8 -26.19 27.39 40.79
CA ASN A 8 -24.93 27.09 40.10
C ASN A 8 -25.20 26.16 38.94
N ILE A 9 -25.11 26.68 37.71
CA ILE A 9 -25.12 25.87 36.48
C ILE A 9 -23.67 25.39 36.26
N ILE A 10 -23.41 24.11 36.52
CA ILE A 10 -22.16 23.43 36.14
C ILE A 10 -22.30 23.06 34.66
N LEU A 11 -21.62 23.82 33.80
CA LEU A 11 -21.50 23.51 32.37
C LEU A 11 -20.47 22.37 32.21
N LEU A 12 -20.97 21.14 32.03
CA LEU A 12 -20.12 19.95 31.77
C LEU A 12 -19.66 19.99 30.32
N TYR A 13 -18.39 20.41 30.07
CA TYR A 13 -17.76 20.28 28.78
C TYR A 13 -17.40 18.81 28.56
N ILE A 14 -18.18 18.12 27.73
CA ILE A 14 -17.83 16.79 27.22
C ILE A 14 -16.80 17.00 26.12
N PHE A 15 -15.52 16.86 26.44
CA PHE A 15 -14.47 16.68 25.44
C PHE A 15 -14.65 15.30 24.80
N SER A 16 -15.30 15.25 23.63
CA SER A 16 -15.22 14.07 22.77
C SER A 16 -13.80 14.00 22.20
N THR A 17 -12.95 13.16 22.77
CA THR A 17 -11.69 12.77 22.13
C THR A 17 -12.05 11.96 20.90
N VAL A 18 -12.01 12.58 19.72
CA VAL A 18 -11.98 11.86 18.46
C VAL A 18 -10.64 11.17 18.42
N SER A 19 -10.61 9.87 18.70
CA SER A 19 -9.46 9.03 18.41
C SER A 19 -9.32 9.00 16.89
N ILE A 20 -8.35 9.74 16.35
CA ILE A 20 -7.93 9.58 14.97
C ILE A 20 -7.27 8.22 14.93
N VAL A 21 -7.99 7.21 14.45
CA VAL A 21 -7.39 5.91 14.13
C VAL A 21 -6.48 6.18 12.94
N SER A 22 -5.18 6.19 13.18
CA SER A 22 -4.18 6.21 12.12
C SER A 22 -4.46 4.99 11.23
N GLN A 23 -4.67 5.22 9.95
CA GLN A 23 -4.91 4.15 9.01
C GLN A 23 -3.60 3.36 8.84
N ASN A 24 -3.59 2.09 9.21
CA ASN A 24 -2.40 1.25 9.19
C ASN A 24 -1.91 0.92 7.77
N THR A 25 -2.70 1.20 6.74
CA THR A 25 -2.37 0.93 5.33
C THR A 25 -2.74 2.11 4.44
N ALA A 26 -2.01 2.28 3.36
CA ALA A 26 -2.31 3.22 2.29
C ALA A 26 -2.17 2.52 0.93
N THR A 27 -2.92 2.98 -0.06
CA THR A 27 -2.80 2.51 -1.43
C THR A 27 -2.29 3.64 -2.31
N TYR A 28 -1.24 3.37 -3.09
CA TYR A 28 -0.61 4.34 -3.97
C TYR A 28 -0.66 3.91 -5.43
N ASP A 29 -0.80 4.88 -6.33
CA ASP A 29 -0.38 4.75 -7.70
C ASP A 29 0.99 5.44 -7.85
N ILE A 30 1.96 4.72 -8.42
CA ILE A 30 3.32 5.21 -8.62
C ILE A 30 3.58 5.25 -10.12
N THR A 31 4.01 6.41 -10.63
CA THR A 31 4.32 6.59 -12.05
C THR A 31 5.76 7.09 -12.19
N PHE A 32 6.61 6.29 -12.83
CA PHE A 32 7.87 6.79 -13.36
C PHE A 32 7.62 7.39 -14.74
N THR A 33 8.04 8.64 -14.93
CA THR A 33 8.00 9.35 -16.23
C THR A 33 9.42 9.65 -16.66
N SER A 34 9.88 9.03 -17.74
CA SER A 34 11.20 9.25 -18.30
C SER A 34 11.28 10.59 -19.03
N VAL A 35 12.38 11.34 -18.80
CA VAL A 35 12.75 12.56 -19.55
C VAL A 35 14.04 12.36 -20.33
N TRP A 36 14.44 11.11 -20.59
CA TRP A 36 15.67 10.80 -21.34
C TRP A 36 15.62 11.39 -22.74
N ASN A 37 16.52 12.35 -23.03
CA ASN A 37 16.56 13.10 -24.28
C ASN A 37 18.01 13.49 -24.65
N GLU A 38 18.22 13.91 -25.93
CA GLU A 38 19.57 14.24 -26.45
C GLU A 38 20.14 15.55 -25.90
N VAL A 39 19.29 16.49 -25.47
CA VAL A 39 19.74 17.79 -24.98
C VAL A 39 20.40 17.67 -23.60
N ASP A 40 19.76 16.93 -22.71
CA ASP A 40 20.22 16.77 -21.32
C ASP A 40 21.25 15.63 -21.18
N HIS A 41 21.18 14.58 -22.05
CA HIS A 41 21.94 13.35 -21.90
C HIS A 41 22.86 13.06 -23.09
N ASN A 42 23.21 14.09 -23.86
CA ASN A 42 24.09 14.11 -25.05
C ASN A 42 23.65 13.19 -26.21
N SER A 43 23.05 12.08 -25.92
CA SER A 43 22.49 11.17 -26.92
C SER A 43 21.44 10.25 -26.28
N VAL A 44 20.55 9.77 -27.15
CA VAL A 44 19.68 8.63 -26.81
C VAL A 44 20.11 7.49 -27.73
N PRO A 45 20.63 6.38 -27.21
CA PRO A 45 21.09 5.27 -28.04
C PRO A 45 19.94 4.62 -28.80
N VAL A 46 20.23 4.05 -29.96
CA VAL A 46 19.26 3.27 -30.71
C VAL A 46 18.77 2.11 -29.83
N GLY A 47 17.45 1.97 -29.71
CA GLY A 47 16.87 0.95 -28.86
C GLY A 47 16.89 1.32 -27.35
N GLY A 48 17.13 2.60 -27.02
CA GLY A 48 17.06 3.09 -25.63
C GLY A 48 15.73 2.68 -24.97
N HIS A 49 15.81 2.02 -23.81
CA HIS A 49 14.66 1.47 -23.09
C HIS A 49 14.98 1.30 -21.59
N TRP A 50 13.98 0.92 -20.81
CA TRP A 50 14.08 0.67 -19.38
C TRP A 50 13.70 -0.77 -19.08
N SER A 51 14.47 -1.43 -18.23
CA SER A 51 14.08 -2.74 -17.71
C SER A 51 12.83 -2.61 -16.82
N LYS A 52 12.33 -3.71 -16.28
CA LYS A 52 11.26 -3.65 -15.29
C LYS A 52 11.63 -2.73 -14.14
N LEU A 53 10.68 -1.87 -13.73
CA LEU A 53 10.82 -1.09 -12.51
C LEU A 53 10.47 -1.99 -11.32
N VAL A 54 11.48 -2.48 -10.65
CA VAL A 54 11.32 -3.43 -9.52
C VAL A 54 11.75 -2.81 -8.21
N GLY A 55 11.31 -3.37 -7.09
CA GLY A 55 11.65 -2.85 -5.78
C GLY A 55 10.99 -3.58 -4.63
N ALA A 56 10.88 -2.89 -3.51
CA ALA A 56 10.24 -3.41 -2.30
C ALA A 56 9.69 -2.30 -1.41
N THR A 57 8.71 -2.64 -0.57
CA THR A 57 8.39 -1.88 0.63
C THR A 57 9.08 -2.52 1.84
N HIS A 58 9.67 -1.71 2.71
CA HIS A 58 10.52 -2.17 3.80
C HIS A 58 10.54 -1.19 4.97
N LYS A 59 11.21 -1.57 6.09
CA LYS A 59 11.28 -0.72 7.30
C LYS A 59 12.67 -0.20 7.61
N THR A 60 13.73 -0.89 7.18
CA THR A 60 15.12 -0.50 7.48
C THR A 60 15.74 0.26 6.31
N ASN A 61 16.30 1.46 6.58
CA ASN A 61 16.95 2.26 5.55
C ASN A 61 18.12 1.51 4.90
N ASN A 62 18.27 1.69 3.58
CA ASN A 62 19.38 1.19 2.77
C ASN A 62 19.54 -0.34 2.76
N ILE A 63 18.49 -1.10 3.07
CA ILE A 63 18.58 -2.54 3.15
C ILE A 63 18.83 -3.19 1.79
N PHE A 64 18.31 -2.62 0.70
CA PHE A 64 18.46 -3.16 -0.65
C PHE A 64 19.49 -2.43 -1.50
N LEU A 65 19.65 -1.15 -1.28
CA LEU A 65 20.59 -0.31 -2.04
C LEU A 65 21.16 0.77 -1.13
N GLN A 66 22.47 0.99 -1.21
CA GLN A 66 23.13 2.07 -0.51
C GLN A 66 24.18 2.71 -1.43
N ILE A 67 24.00 3.99 -1.74
CA ILE A 67 24.98 4.76 -2.49
C ILE A 67 26.29 4.81 -1.69
N GLY A 68 27.42 4.55 -2.34
CA GLY A 68 28.72 4.47 -1.69
C GLY A 68 29.10 3.06 -1.19
N ASN A 69 28.21 2.08 -1.31
CA ASN A 69 28.49 0.67 -1.03
C ASN A 69 28.52 -0.16 -2.32
N LEU A 70 29.05 -1.37 -2.25
CA LEU A 70 29.05 -2.31 -3.38
C LEU A 70 27.61 -2.77 -3.69
N ALA A 71 27.34 -2.96 -4.98
CA ALA A 71 26.09 -3.56 -5.42
C ALA A 71 25.96 -5.02 -4.91
N SER A 72 24.72 -5.40 -4.49
CA SER A 72 24.40 -6.81 -4.30
C SER A 72 24.41 -7.57 -5.62
N THR A 73 24.40 -8.89 -5.60
CA THR A 73 24.28 -9.68 -6.82
C THR A 73 22.98 -9.38 -7.57
N GLY A 74 21.88 -9.12 -6.84
CA GLY A 74 20.60 -8.75 -7.42
C GLY A 74 20.66 -7.40 -8.13
N ILE A 75 21.25 -6.38 -7.50
CA ILE A 75 21.46 -5.05 -8.11
C ILE A 75 22.35 -5.15 -9.35
N LYS A 76 23.48 -5.86 -9.25
CA LYS A 76 24.37 -6.10 -10.38
C LYS A 76 23.61 -6.69 -11.58
N ASN A 77 22.85 -7.75 -11.38
CA ASN A 77 22.12 -8.42 -12.46
C ASN A 77 21.07 -7.50 -13.11
N ILE A 78 20.37 -6.69 -12.29
CA ILE A 78 19.47 -5.68 -12.83
C ILE A 78 20.26 -4.68 -13.67
N ALA A 79 21.38 -4.15 -13.16
CA ALA A 79 22.17 -3.11 -13.80
C ALA A 79 22.78 -3.55 -15.13
N GLU A 80 23.30 -4.77 -15.20
CA GLU A 80 24.00 -5.28 -16.39
C GLU A 80 23.07 -5.91 -17.45
N SER A 81 21.91 -6.44 -17.04
CA SER A 81 21.05 -7.23 -17.96
C SER A 81 19.55 -7.03 -17.78
N GLY A 82 19.11 -6.26 -16.78
CA GLY A 82 17.70 -6.14 -16.42
C GLY A 82 17.11 -7.39 -15.76
N ASP A 83 17.94 -8.39 -15.44
CA ASP A 83 17.49 -9.61 -14.75
C ASP A 83 17.26 -9.34 -13.26
N ASN A 84 16.01 -9.52 -12.84
CA ASN A 84 15.59 -9.24 -11.47
C ASN A 84 15.35 -10.50 -10.62
N ALA A 85 15.67 -11.69 -11.09
CA ALA A 85 15.39 -12.93 -10.38
C ALA A 85 16.14 -13.04 -9.04
N VAL A 86 17.44 -12.69 -9.02
CA VAL A 86 18.23 -12.70 -7.79
C VAL A 86 17.77 -11.62 -6.82
N PHE A 87 17.45 -10.42 -7.32
CA PHE A 87 16.92 -9.34 -6.48
C PHE A 87 15.58 -9.71 -5.83
N ASN A 88 14.70 -10.40 -6.56
CA ASN A 88 13.46 -10.94 -5.99
C ASN A 88 13.75 -11.93 -4.85
N THR A 89 14.80 -12.75 -4.98
CA THR A 89 15.21 -13.68 -3.91
C THR A 89 15.77 -12.92 -2.70
N GLU A 90 16.57 -11.87 -2.92
CA GLU A 90 17.06 -10.99 -1.85
C GLU A 90 15.89 -10.35 -1.08
N VAL A 91 14.90 -9.79 -1.80
CA VAL A 91 13.69 -9.22 -1.17
C VAL A 91 12.90 -10.28 -0.41
N SER A 92 12.72 -11.48 -0.98
CA SER A 92 11.99 -12.57 -0.33
C SER A 92 12.67 -13.03 0.97
N THR A 93 14.00 -12.97 1.02
CA THR A 93 14.77 -13.23 2.23
C THR A 93 14.47 -12.19 3.29
N GLU A 94 14.46 -10.91 2.94
CA GLU A 94 14.16 -9.83 3.87
C GLU A 94 12.68 -9.81 4.32
N ILE A 95 11.76 -10.29 3.49
CA ILE A 95 10.37 -10.55 3.90
C ILE A 95 10.35 -11.64 4.99
N THR A 96 11.09 -12.72 4.80
CA THR A 96 11.20 -13.80 5.79
C THR A 96 11.83 -13.33 7.10
N ASN A 97 12.79 -12.42 7.03
CA ASN A 97 13.43 -11.78 8.18
C ASN A 97 12.53 -10.74 8.87
N GLY A 98 11.39 -10.39 8.27
CA GLY A 98 10.48 -9.36 8.76
C GLY A 98 11.01 -7.93 8.58
N GLU A 99 11.93 -7.70 7.63
CA GLU A 99 12.49 -6.39 7.29
C GLU A 99 11.84 -5.74 6.07
N ALA A 100 11.18 -6.56 5.21
CA ALA A 100 10.40 -6.11 4.06
C ALA A 100 8.99 -6.72 4.09
N ASP A 101 8.05 -6.12 3.33
CA ASP A 101 6.66 -6.56 3.25
C ASP A 101 6.37 -7.24 1.90
N GLN A 102 6.81 -6.63 0.80
CA GLN A 102 6.51 -7.14 -0.53
C GLN A 102 7.58 -6.81 -1.56
N TYR A 103 7.70 -7.70 -2.55
CA TYR A 103 8.43 -7.43 -3.79
C TYR A 103 7.54 -6.70 -4.79
N ILE A 104 8.04 -5.62 -5.37
CA ILE A 104 7.36 -4.83 -6.40
C ILE A 104 7.89 -5.27 -7.76
N ASN A 105 7.00 -5.68 -8.67
CA ASN A 105 7.32 -6.13 -10.02
C ASN A 105 6.54 -5.30 -11.04
N GLY A 106 7.02 -4.09 -11.32
CA GLY A 106 6.44 -3.21 -12.33
C GLY A 106 6.74 -3.67 -13.76
N SER A 107 6.18 -2.97 -14.73
CA SER A 107 6.45 -3.22 -16.15
C SER A 107 7.81 -2.65 -16.58
N ASN A 108 8.28 -3.07 -17.76
CA ASN A 108 9.36 -2.39 -18.49
C ASN A 108 8.76 -1.29 -19.39
N LEU A 109 9.65 -0.43 -19.91
CA LEU A 109 9.30 0.55 -20.93
C LEU A 109 10.23 0.34 -22.14
N GLY A 110 9.68 -0.13 -23.25
CA GLY A 110 10.45 -0.49 -24.47
C GLY A 110 10.96 0.72 -25.29
N THR A 111 10.88 1.93 -24.75
CA THR A 111 11.34 3.18 -25.38
C THR A 111 12.05 4.05 -24.37
N ALA A 112 12.93 4.95 -24.83
CA ALA A 112 13.65 5.88 -23.96
C ALA A 112 12.71 6.81 -23.18
N THR A 113 11.62 7.26 -23.82
CA THR A 113 10.62 8.14 -23.21
C THR A 113 9.28 7.46 -23.06
N GLY A 114 8.55 7.81 -22.01
CA GLY A 114 7.23 7.24 -21.67
C GLY A 114 7.07 7.04 -20.16
N ASN A 115 6.12 6.22 -19.79
CA ASN A 115 5.76 6.02 -18.39
C ASN A 115 5.78 4.54 -18.02
N ILE A 116 6.19 4.25 -16.78
CA ILE A 116 5.95 2.97 -16.11
C ILE A 116 4.98 3.22 -14.95
N LEU A 117 3.87 2.52 -14.93
CA LEU A 117 2.87 2.63 -13.87
C LEU A 117 2.89 1.39 -12.97
N ILE A 118 2.95 1.60 -11.66
CA ILE A 118 2.70 0.60 -10.61
C ILE A 118 1.39 1.01 -9.93
N PRO A 119 0.25 0.43 -10.34
CA PRO A 119 -1.04 0.81 -9.79
C PRO A 119 -1.34 0.05 -8.50
N ASN A 120 -2.11 0.68 -7.61
CA ASN A 120 -2.68 0.06 -6.41
C ASN A 120 -1.65 -0.61 -5.49
N LEU A 121 -0.47 0.00 -5.33
CA LEU A 121 0.52 -0.49 -4.37
C LEU A 121 -0.02 -0.26 -2.95
N VAL A 122 -0.31 -1.33 -2.24
CA VAL A 122 -0.70 -1.27 -0.82
C VAL A 122 0.55 -1.24 0.03
N VAL A 123 0.64 -0.27 0.95
CA VAL A 123 1.77 -0.08 1.86
C VAL A 123 1.27 -0.08 3.29
N THR A 124 1.98 -0.74 4.18
CA THR A 124 1.65 -0.79 5.61
C THR A 124 2.52 0.18 6.40
N ASN A 125 2.02 0.64 7.54
CA ASN A 125 2.72 1.58 8.41
C ASN A 125 4.02 0.99 9.00
N ASP A 126 4.10 -0.33 9.08
CA ASP A 126 5.28 -1.05 9.57
C ASP A 126 6.41 -1.11 8.53
N PHE A 127 6.10 -0.92 7.23
CA PHE A 127 7.05 -0.97 6.12
C PHE A 127 6.88 0.24 5.17
N PRO A 128 7.06 1.47 5.69
CA PRO A 128 6.69 2.68 4.95
C PRO A 128 7.75 3.14 3.94
N LEU A 129 8.89 2.46 3.87
CA LEU A 129 9.99 2.85 2.99
C LEU A 129 9.83 2.16 1.63
N LEU A 130 10.07 2.92 0.57
CA LEU A 130 9.99 2.47 -0.81
C LEU A 130 11.38 2.53 -1.46
N THR A 131 11.83 1.41 -2.02
CA THR A 131 12.99 1.35 -2.90
C THR A 131 12.55 0.83 -4.27
N LEU A 132 12.91 1.54 -5.34
CA LEU A 132 12.64 1.15 -6.72
C LEU A 132 13.90 1.28 -7.57
N ILE A 133 14.10 0.35 -8.51
CA ILE A 133 15.29 0.25 -9.36
C ILE A 133 14.87 -0.19 -10.76
N SER A 134 15.50 0.39 -11.80
CA SER A 134 15.38 -0.06 -13.19
C SER A 134 16.71 0.17 -13.91
N MET A 135 17.09 -0.74 -14.81
CA MET A 135 18.24 -0.56 -15.69
C MET A 135 17.96 0.52 -16.74
N ILE A 136 18.95 1.33 -17.03
CA ILE A 136 19.02 2.20 -18.21
C ILE A 136 19.63 1.36 -19.35
N ALA A 137 18.88 0.99 -20.37
CA ALA A 137 19.36 0.08 -21.40
C ALA A 137 19.33 0.72 -22.82
N PRO A 138 20.38 0.52 -23.62
CA PRO A 138 21.63 -0.15 -23.29
C PRO A 138 22.51 0.71 -22.38
N SER A 139 23.25 0.10 -21.50
CA SER A 139 24.35 0.70 -20.72
C SER A 139 25.24 -0.39 -20.16
N PRO A 140 26.44 -0.06 -19.65
CA PRO A 140 27.32 -1.04 -19.01
C PRO A 140 26.65 -1.68 -17.79
N ASP A 141 26.32 -0.89 -16.76
CA ASP A 141 25.70 -1.32 -15.51
C ASP A 141 24.98 -0.14 -14.83
N TRP A 142 24.23 0.64 -15.63
CA TRP A 142 23.59 1.85 -15.11
C TRP A 142 22.14 1.61 -14.73
N ILE A 143 21.77 2.17 -13.60
CA ILE A 143 20.42 2.10 -13.05
C ILE A 143 19.86 3.49 -12.74
N ILE A 144 18.55 3.60 -12.74
CA ILE A 144 17.86 4.61 -11.95
C ILE A 144 17.42 4.00 -10.64
N SER A 145 17.40 4.79 -9.58
CA SER A 145 16.88 4.35 -8.30
C SER A 145 16.29 5.49 -7.48
N ILE A 146 15.29 5.17 -6.71
CA ILE A 146 14.99 5.82 -5.44
C ILE A 146 15.26 4.83 -4.33
N ASN A 147 15.80 5.30 -3.22
CA ASN A 147 16.23 4.43 -2.14
C ASN A 147 15.61 4.84 -0.81
N SER A 148 14.89 3.92 -0.18
CA SER A 148 14.31 4.09 1.16
C SER A 148 13.47 5.37 1.31
N TYR A 149 12.71 5.73 0.28
CA TYR A 149 11.82 6.89 0.34
C TYR A 149 10.68 6.64 1.32
N ASN A 150 10.63 7.45 2.38
CA ASN A 150 9.58 7.30 3.39
C ASN A 150 8.25 7.88 2.90
N LEU A 151 7.22 7.04 2.83
CA LEU A 151 5.85 7.42 2.44
C LEU A 151 5.07 8.08 3.58
N LEU A 152 5.62 8.12 4.80
CA LEU A 152 5.09 8.87 5.93
C LEU A 152 5.77 10.24 6.05
N ASP A 153 5.00 11.24 6.47
CA ASP A 153 5.51 12.54 6.86
C ASP A 153 6.09 12.51 8.30
N THR A 154 6.60 13.65 8.76
CA THR A 154 7.15 13.80 10.12
C THR A 154 6.11 13.62 11.23
N GLY A 155 4.83 13.69 10.90
CA GLY A 155 3.69 13.44 11.80
C GLY A 155 3.16 12.01 11.76
N ASN A 156 3.85 11.10 11.04
CA ASN A 156 3.42 9.72 10.77
C ASN A 156 2.08 9.65 10.01
N ASN A 157 1.77 10.64 9.18
CA ASN A 157 0.66 10.56 8.27
C ASN A 157 1.14 10.16 6.87
N TRP A 158 0.30 9.45 6.12
CA TRP A 158 0.57 9.11 4.73
C TRP A 158 0.69 10.37 3.86
N LYS A 159 1.78 10.49 3.12
CA LYS A 159 1.96 11.58 2.13
C LYS A 159 0.93 11.44 1.02
N THR A 160 0.31 12.54 0.62
CA THR A 160 -0.81 12.51 -0.35
C THR A 160 -0.35 12.49 -1.80
N SER A 161 0.66 13.29 -2.14
CA SER A 161 1.26 13.33 -3.48
C SER A 161 2.67 13.88 -3.39
N GLU A 162 3.59 13.19 -4.05
CA GLU A 162 5.00 13.59 -4.13
C GLU A 162 5.52 13.39 -5.54
N THR A 163 6.41 14.27 -5.97
CA THR A 163 7.16 14.12 -7.21
C THR A 163 8.64 14.22 -6.89
N ILE A 164 9.39 13.19 -7.23
CA ILE A 164 10.80 13.00 -6.90
C ILE A 164 11.59 12.96 -8.20
N ASP A 165 12.67 13.75 -8.31
CA ASP A 165 13.60 13.63 -9.42
C ASP A 165 14.41 12.34 -9.29
N VAL A 166 14.53 11.61 -10.40
CA VAL A 166 15.21 10.31 -10.46
C VAL A 166 16.48 10.46 -11.29
N PHE A 167 17.61 10.04 -10.71
CA PHE A 167 18.93 10.17 -11.29
C PHE A 167 19.53 8.82 -11.68
N ALA A 168 20.56 8.86 -12.52
CA ALA A 168 21.32 7.69 -12.93
C ALA A 168 22.45 7.39 -11.96
N TYR A 169 22.66 6.09 -11.71
CA TYR A 169 23.74 5.57 -10.90
C TYR A 169 24.47 4.46 -11.66
N ASP A 170 25.78 4.46 -11.54
CA ASP A 170 26.69 3.40 -11.93
C ASP A 170 26.72 2.37 -10.81
N ALA A 171 26.51 1.09 -11.11
CA ALA A 171 26.51 0.02 -10.11
C ALA A 171 27.92 -0.44 -9.71
N GLY A 172 28.97 0.04 -10.40
CA GLY A 172 30.37 -0.26 -10.12
C GLY A 172 30.80 -1.68 -10.50
N THR A 173 30.08 -2.34 -11.40
CA THR A 173 30.32 -3.73 -11.75
C THR A 173 30.84 -3.92 -13.19
N ASP A 174 30.66 -2.94 -14.06
CA ASP A 174 31.23 -2.86 -15.42
C ASP A 174 31.97 -1.53 -15.61
N SER A 175 33.16 -1.53 -16.20
CA SER A 175 34.01 -0.35 -16.37
C SER A 175 33.66 0.49 -17.61
N GLY A 176 32.56 0.21 -18.28
CA GLY A 176 32.08 0.99 -19.42
C GLY A 176 31.69 2.41 -19.04
N THR A 177 31.96 3.37 -19.92
CA THR A 177 31.71 4.81 -19.68
C THR A 177 30.70 5.42 -20.65
N ASP A 178 30.12 4.63 -21.56
CA ASP A 178 29.17 5.05 -22.58
C ASP A 178 28.13 3.94 -22.81
N TYR A 179 26.98 4.30 -23.37
CA TYR A 179 25.87 3.40 -23.73
C TYR A 179 26.28 2.20 -24.59
N SER A 180 27.33 2.36 -25.41
CA SER A 180 27.83 1.36 -26.35
C SER A 180 29.16 0.71 -25.92
N SER A 181 29.60 0.96 -24.69
CA SER A 181 30.82 0.37 -24.19
C SER A 181 30.78 -1.16 -24.24
N SER A 182 31.94 -1.77 -24.52
CA SER A 182 32.07 -3.22 -24.42
C SER A 182 31.91 -3.64 -22.96
N ASN A 183 31.30 -4.80 -22.73
CA ASN A 183 31.18 -5.36 -21.38
C ASN A 183 32.57 -5.74 -20.84
N ILE A 184 33.05 -5.03 -19.84
CA ILE A 184 34.33 -5.22 -19.15
C ILE A 184 34.10 -5.18 -17.65
N VAL A 185 34.19 -6.33 -17.02
CA VAL A 185 33.98 -6.47 -15.57
C VAL A 185 34.96 -5.58 -14.79
N THR A 186 34.44 -4.74 -13.93
CA THR A 186 35.24 -3.95 -12.97
C THR A 186 35.87 -4.88 -11.93
N ASN A 187 37.18 -4.80 -11.74
CA ASN A 187 37.87 -5.68 -10.77
C ASN A 187 38.96 -4.92 -9.99
N PRO A 188 38.80 -4.72 -8.67
CA PRO A 188 37.65 -5.11 -7.86
C PRO A 188 36.41 -4.27 -8.18
N PHE A 189 35.21 -4.75 -7.83
CA PHE A 189 33.99 -3.95 -7.95
C PHE A 189 34.12 -2.62 -7.21
N GLU A 190 33.51 -1.59 -7.76
CA GLU A 190 33.47 -0.25 -7.18
C GLU A 190 32.13 0.01 -6.49
N ALA A 191 32.09 1.05 -5.69
CA ALA A 191 30.88 1.44 -4.97
C ALA A 191 29.86 2.10 -5.92
N ILE A 192 28.57 1.83 -5.71
CA ILE A 192 27.48 2.49 -6.42
C ILE A 192 27.64 4.00 -6.31
N SER A 193 27.68 4.69 -7.43
CA SER A 193 27.90 6.15 -7.48
C SER A 193 26.97 6.84 -8.47
N MET A 194 26.65 8.11 -8.21
CA MET A 194 25.86 8.94 -9.13
C MET A 194 26.67 9.26 -10.38
N ILE A 195 26.08 9.09 -11.56
CA ILE A 195 26.72 9.45 -12.83
C ILE A 195 26.60 10.97 -13.02
N SER A 196 27.71 11.70 -12.82
CA SER A 196 27.78 13.14 -12.99
C SER A 196 28.44 13.59 -14.30
N GLY A 197 29.10 12.65 -15.00
CA GLY A 197 29.79 12.87 -16.25
C GLY A 197 29.00 12.50 -17.50
N PHE A 198 29.68 12.59 -18.65
CA PHE A 198 29.17 12.15 -19.95
C PHE A 198 28.77 10.64 -19.89
N PRO A 199 27.66 10.23 -20.56
CA PRO A 199 26.74 11.05 -21.35
C PRO A 199 25.58 11.65 -20.53
N ILE A 200 25.39 11.25 -19.29
CA ILE A 200 24.25 11.61 -18.42
C ILE A 200 24.36 13.06 -17.88
N ASN A 201 25.60 13.54 -17.62
CA ASN A 201 25.91 14.86 -17.13
C ASN A 201 25.27 15.24 -15.78
N GLY A 202 24.92 14.28 -14.96
CA GLY A 202 24.25 14.53 -13.69
C GLY A 202 22.80 15.02 -13.83
N ASN A 203 22.25 15.02 -15.04
CA ASN A 203 20.86 15.40 -15.25
C ASN A 203 19.89 14.29 -14.77
N LYS A 204 18.69 14.69 -14.38
CA LYS A 204 17.67 13.71 -14.00
C LYS A 204 17.21 12.91 -15.21
N MET A 205 17.08 11.62 -15.04
CA MET A 205 16.60 10.68 -16.05
C MET A 205 15.06 10.64 -16.14
N GLY A 206 14.40 11.11 -15.11
CA GLY A 206 12.96 11.10 -15.02
C GLY A 206 12.44 11.67 -13.72
N THR A 207 11.14 11.51 -13.52
CA THR A 207 10.48 11.82 -12.25
C THR A 207 9.65 10.61 -11.79
N LEU A 208 9.61 10.41 -10.49
CA LEU A 208 8.68 9.46 -9.87
C LEU A 208 7.57 10.25 -9.20
N THR A 209 6.34 10.09 -9.68
CA THR A 209 5.14 10.64 -9.04
C THR A 209 4.47 9.55 -8.22
N ILE A 210 4.31 9.81 -6.93
CA ILE A 210 3.67 8.95 -5.96
C ILE A 210 2.35 9.61 -5.58
N THR A 211 1.22 8.98 -5.84
CA THR A 211 -0.10 9.56 -5.56
C THR A 211 -0.88 8.62 -4.65
N LEU A 212 -1.21 9.11 -3.45
CA LEU A 212 -2.11 8.41 -2.56
C LEU A 212 -3.47 8.35 -3.23
N LYS A 213 -3.98 7.16 -3.44
CA LYS A 213 -5.39 7.00 -3.79
C LYS A 213 -6.20 7.46 -2.60
N THR A 214 -6.92 8.57 -2.74
CA THR A 214 -7.97 8.84 -1.77
C THR A 214 -8.81 7.58 -1.72
N LEU A 215 -8.74 6.89 -0.60
CA LEU A 215 -9.74 5.88 -0.30
C LEU A 215 -11.07 6.58 -0.52
N SER A 216 -11.69 6.32 -1.67
CA SER A 216 -13.14 6.39 -1.71
C SER A 216 -13.56 5.60 -0.49
N ILE A 217 -14.40 6.19 0.35
CA ILE A 217 -15.10 5.54 1.47
C ILE A 217 -15.98 4.38 0.92
N THR A 218 -15.49 3.65 -0.06
CA THR A 218 -16.06 2.47 -0.71
C THR A 218 -15.21 1.22 -0.48
N ASP A 219 -14.10 1.28 0.27
CA ASP A 219 -13.73 0.16 1.11
C ASP A 219 -14.62 0.22 2.36
N GLU A 220 -15.93 0.13 2.11
CA GLU A 220 -16.83 -0.38 3.12
C GLU A 220 -16.23 -1.68 3.62
N PRO A 221 -15.98 -1.83 4.95
CA PRO A 221 -15.55 -3.10 5.50
C PRO A 221 -16.39 -4.19 4.83
N PRO A 222 -15.87 -5.38 4.55
CA PRO A 222 -16.65 -6.45 3.92
C PRO A 222 -18.04 -6.63 4.55
N PHE A 223 -18.21 -6.23 5.80
CA PHE A 223 -19.48 -6.20 6.53
C PHE A 223 -20.52 -5.25 5.96
N ASP A 224 -20.16 -4.14 5.35
CA ASP A 224 -21.16 -3.17 4.84
C ASP A 224 -21.86 -3.67 3.57
N GLN A 225 -21.29 -4.64 2.89
CA GLN A 225 -21.91 -5.34 1.77
C GLN A 225 -22.92 -6.41 2.20
N ILE A 226 -22.95 -6.80 3.48
CA ILE A 226 -23.90 -7.76 4.02
C ILE A 226 -25.31 -7.19 3.94
N LYS A 227 -26.19 -7.91 3.26
CA LYS A 227 -27.62 -7.57 3.15
C LYS A 227 -28.43 -8.39 4.12
N ILE A 228 -29.35 -7.71 4.82
CA ILE A 228 -30.31 -8.29 5.75
C ILE A 228 -31.71 -8.08 5.18
N PHE A 229 -32.44 -9.16 4.98
CA PHE A 229 -33.79 -9.10 4.40
C PHE A 229 -34.68 -10.28 4.88
N PRO A 230 -36.02 -10.18 4.78
CA PRO A 230 -36.75 -8.94 4.52
C PRO A 230 -36.60 -7.96 5.69
N ASN A 231 -36.77 -6.68 5.43
CA ASN A 231 -36.91 -5.65 6.46
C ASN A 231 -37.95 -4.64 5.97
N PRO A 232 -39.18 -4.65 6.50
CA PRO A 232 -39.67 -5.40 7.69
C PRO A 232 -39.72 -6.92 7.52
N VAL A 233 -39.55 -7.64 8.65
CA VAL A 233 -39.66 -9.10 8.73
C VAL A 233 -41.11 -9.47 8.98
N SER A 234 -41.69 -10.29 8.11
CA SER A 234 -43.08 -10.74 8.18
C SER A 234 -43.26 -12.29 8.35
N ASP A 235 -42.19 -13.05 8.01
CA ASP A 235 -42.20 -14.51 7.99
C ASP A 235 -41.44 -15.15 9.16
N GLY A 236 -41.00 -14.33 10.13
CA GLY A 236 -40.24 -14.77 11.29
C GLY A 236 -38.81 -15.22 11.03
N ASN A 237 -38.27 -14.91 9.84
CA ASN A 237 -36.88 -15.26 9.48
C ASN A 237 -36.11 -14.02 8.99
N ILE A 238 -34.87 -13.90 9.43
CA ILE A 238 -33.92 -12.95 8.87
C ILE A 238 -32.95 -13.71 7.98
N HIS A 239 -32.85 -13.28 6.72
CA HIS A 239 -31.87 -13.78 5.77
C HIS A 239 -30.70 -12.81 5.69
N ILE A 240 -29.49 -13.35 5.76
CA ILE A 240 -28.24 -12.59 5.68
C ILE A 240 -27.48 -13.10 4.46
N SER A 241 -27.20 -12.22 3.50
CA SER A 241 -26.50 -12.54 2.25
C SER A 241 -25.30 -11.64 2.03
N ASN A 242 -24.54 -11.93 0.96
CA ASN A 242 -23.28 -11.28 0.63
C ASN A 242 -22.17 -11.52 1.68
N LEU A 243 -22.13 -12.74 2.21
CA LEU A 243 -21.10 -13.18 3.16
C LEU A 243 -19.77 -13.56 2.47
N TYR A 244 -19.44 -12.98 1.31
CA TYR A 244 -18.23 -13.32 0.55
C TYR A 244 -16.99 -13.29 1.44
N ASN A 245 -16.38 -14.46 1.69
CA ASN A 245 -15.20 -14.64 2.52
C ASN A 245 -15.33 -14.13 3.98
N ILE A 246 -16.55 -13.88 4.45
CA ILE A 246 -16.83 -13.48 5.84
C ILE A 246 -17.43 -14.68 6.57
N SER A 247 -16.73 -15.13 7.60
CA SER A 247 -17.21 -16.19 8.50
C SER A 247 -17.85 -15.56 9.72
N ILE A 248 -19.19 -15.55 9.78
CA ILE A 248 -19.91 -15.05 10.96
C ILE A 248 -19.87 -16.15 12.04
N ASN A 249 -19.25 -15.85 13.17
CA ASN A 249 -19.21 -16.77 14.31
C ASN A 249 -20.32 -16.53 15.32
N LYS A 250 -20.91 -15.31 15.35
CA LYS A 250 -21.92 -14.90 16.33
C LYS A 250 -22.90 -13.91 15.75
N ALA A 251 -24.20 -14.10 16.08
CA ALA A 251 -25.25 -13.13 15.85
C ALA A 251 -26.00 -12.86 17.17
N GLU A 252 -26.19 -11.59 17.52
CA GLU A 252 -26.89 -11.16 18.75
C GLU A 252 -28.01 -10.19 18.39
N ILE A 253 -29.18 -10.39 19.00
CA ILE A 253 -30.34 -9.51 18.84
C ILE A 253 -30.58 -8.74 20.12
N PHE A 254 -30.74 -7.45 20.01
CA PHE A 254 -31.02 -6.53 21.10
C PHE A 254 -32.33 -5.78 20.84
N ASN A 255 -33.03 -5.41 21.91
CA ASN A 255 -34.15 -4.47 21.81
C ASN A 255 -33.62 -3.02 21.77
N VAL A 256 -34.54 -2.06 21.60
CA VAL A 256 -34.21 -0.63 21.47
C VAL A 256 -33.57 0.02 22.72
N ILE A 257 -33.68 -0.63 23.89
CA ILE A 257 -33.01 -0.18 25.12
C ILE A 257 -31.65 -0.88 25.35
N GLY A 258 -31.18 -1.66 24.38
CA GLY A 258 -29.88 -2.33 24.44
C GLY A 258 -29.85 -3.62 25.22
N LEU A 259 -31.01 -4.15 25.66
CA LEU A 259 -31.08 -5.46 26.30
C LEU A 259 -30.94 -6.57 25.26
N LYS A 260 -29.99 -7.49 25.48
CA LYS A 260 -29.80 -8.66 24.63
C LYS A 260 -30.95 -9.65 24.80
N ILE A 261 -31.63 -9.97 23.71
CA ILE A 261 -32.80 -10.86 23.65
C ILE A 261 -32.40 -12.27 23.25
N LYS A 262 -31.47 -12.38 22.26
CA LYS A 262 -31.05 -13.68 21.72
C LYS A 262 -29.60 -13.64 21.28
N SER A 263 -28.93 -14.78 21.35
CA SER A 263 -27.60 -15.04 20.79
C SER A 263 -27.61 -16.36 20.01
N PHE A 264 -27.05 -16.32 18.81
CA PHE A 264 -26.74 -17.46 17.96
C PHE A 264 -25.23 -17.59 17.95
N ASN A 265 -24.71 -18.74 18.36
CA ASN A 265 -23.28 -19.04 18.39
C ASN A 265 -23.00 -20.25 17.50
N GLN A 266 -21.76 -20.40 17.03
CA GLN A 266 -21.35 -21.50 16.14
C GLN A 266 -22.24 -21.57 14.89
N ILE A 267 -22.34 -20.46 14.18
CA ILE A 267 -23.17 -20.31 13.00
C ILE A 267 -22.53 -21.07 11.83
N GLU A 268 -23.28 -21.98 11.21
CA GLU A 268 -22.86 -22.57 9.93
C GLU A 268 -22.92 -21.51 8.84
N ASN A 269 -21.77 -21.21 8.23
CA ASN A 269 -21.67 -20.19 7.16
C ASN A 269 -22.28 -20.71 5.85
N LYS A 270 -23.60 -20.75 5.79
CA LYS A 270 -24.39 -21.00 4.56
C LYS A 270 -24.83 -19.66 3.97
N THR A 271 -24.89 -19.56 2.67
CA THR A 271 -25.38 -18.36 1.97
C THR A 271 -26.70 -18.68 1.26
N PRO A 272 -27.83 -18.04 1.65
CA PRO A 272 -27.99 -17.10 2.76
C PRO A 272 -27.95 -17.78 4.13
N LEU A 273 -27.39 -17.07 5.12
CA LEU A 273 -27.53 -17.43 6.53
C LEU A 273 -28.94 -17.04 7.00
N ILE A 274 -29.65 -17.96 7.66
CA ILE A 274 -31.02 -17.73 8.11
C ILE A 274 -31.06 -17.77 9.65
N LEU A 275 -31.61 -16.71 10.25
CA LEU A 275 -31.86 -16.64 11.69
C LEU A 275 -33.36 -16.71 11.96
N ASP A 276 -33.78 -17.72 12.71
CA ASP A 276 -35.16 -17.90 13.14
C ASP A 276 -35.48 -16.95 14.33
N ILE A 277 -36.46 -16.08 14.12
CA ILE A 277 -36.94 -15.09 15.10
C ILE A 277 -38.45 -15.09 15.30
N HIS A 278 -39.14 -16.17 14.96
CA HIS A 278 -40.61 -16.31 15.09
C HIS A 278 -41.15 -16.00 16.49
N TYR A 279 -40.31 -16.18 17.52
CA TYR A 279 -40.67 -15.96 18.93
C TYR A 279 -40.58 -14.49 19.36
N LEU A 280 -40.07 -13.57 18.49
CA LEU A 280 -39.95 -12.17 18.84
C LEU A 280 -41.25 -11.41 18.56
N PRO A 281 -41.71 -10.58 19.49
CA PRO A 281 -42.85 -9.68 19.26
C PRO A 281 -42.58 -8.68 18.15
N LYS A 282 -43.69 -8.12 17.60
CA LYS A 282 -43.64 -6.97 16.70
C LYS A 282 -42.85 -5.81 17.33
N GLY A 283 -41.98 -5.18 16.58
CA GLY A 283 -41.17 -4.08 17.12
C GLY A 283 -39.84 -3.86 16.38
N ILE A 284 -39.08 -2.89 16.86
CA ILE A 284 -37.75 -2.55 16.34
C ILE A 284 -36.70 -3.26 17.16
N TYR A 285 -35.74 -3.85 16.44
CA TYR A 285 -34.60 -4.59 17.00
C TYR A 285 -33.29 -4.18 16.37
N ILE A 286 -32.21 -4.51 17.03
CA ILE A 286 -30.83 -4.31 16.57
C ILE A 286 -30.18 -5.69 16.45
N LEU A 287 -29.68 -6.03 15.26
CA LEU A 287 -28.88 -7.21 15.00
C LEU A 287 -27.40 -6.82 15.02
N LYS A 288 -26.60 -7.53 15.81
CA LYS A 288 -25.15 -7.44 15.80
C LYS A 288 -24.58 -8.78 15.27
N LEU A 289 -23.82 -8.71 14.19
CA LEU A 289 -23.06 -9.84 13.64
C LEU A 289 -21.60 -9.66 14.01
N THR A 290 -20.92 -10.74 14.36
CA THR A 290 -19.48 -10.74 14.67
C THR A 290 -18.81 -11.85 13.87
N ASP A 291 -17.66 -11.56 13.26
CA ASP A 291 -16.86 -12.52 12.51
C ASP A 291 -15.77 -13.19 13.37
N ASP A 292 -15.00 -14.09 12.77
CA ASP A 292 -13.89 -14.78 13.43
C ASP A 292 -12.74 -13.82 13.83
N GLY A 293 -12.62 -12.66 13.17
CA GLY A 293 -11.68 -11.60 13.47
C GLY A 293 -12.14 -10.61 14.55
N ASN A 294 -13.32 -10.86 15.20
CA ASN A 294 -13.96 -9.94 16.14
C ASN A 294 -14.43 -8.60 15.55
N ASN A 295 -14.47 -8.46 14.23
CA ASN A 295 -15.15 -7.33 13.61
C ASN A 295 -16.66 -7.47 13.78
N SER A 296 -17.39 -6.37 13.86
CA SER A 296 -18.83 -6.43 14.06
C SER A 296 -19.62 -5.48 13.19
N LEU A 297 -20.76 -5.95 12.69
CA LEU A 297 -21.78 -5.21 11.97
C LEU A 297 -23.00 -5.03 12.84
N ILE A 298 -23.56 -3.81 12.86
CA ILE A 298 -24.80 -3.50 13.57
C ILE A 298 -25.82 -3.02 12.56
N ARG A 299 -27.00 -3.64 12.55
CA ARG A 299 -28.13 -3.27 11.68
C ARG A 299 -29.45 -3.24 12.47
N LYS A 300 -30.27 -2.27 12.12
CA LYS A 300 -31.64 -2.15 12.65
C LYS A 300 -32.60 -2.91 11.74
N PHE A 301 -33.56 -3.64 12.31
CA PHE A 301 -34.64 -4.28 11.57
C PHE A 301 -35.96 -4.13 12.30
N LEU A 302 -37.06 -4.27 11.55
CA LEU A 302 -38.44 -4.16 12.04
C LEU A 302 -39.12 -5.52 11.87
N ILE A 303 -39.90 -5.95 12.88
CA ILE A 303 -40.83 -7.09 12.82
C ILE A 303 -42.26 -6.57 12.78
N GLU A 304 -43.05 -6.96 11.76
CA GLU A 304 -44.45 -6.60 11.57
C GLU A 304 -45.43 -7.72 11.97
#